data_55ed4b40c055a62249c86b06cbb63dae
#
_entry.id   55ed4b40c055a62249c86b06cbb63dae
#
_cell.length_a   1.000
_cell.length_b   1.000
_cell.length_c   1.000
_cell.angle_alpha   90.00
_cell.angle_beta   90.00
_cell.angle_gamma   90.00
#
_symmetry.space_group_name_H-M   'P 1'
#
loop_
_entity.id
_entity.type
_entity.pdbx_description
1 polymer ?
#
loop_
_entity_poly.entity_id
_entity_poly.type
_entity_poly.pdbx_seq_one_letter_code
_entity_poly.pdbx_strand_id
1 'polypeptide(L)'
;MRNIVTQFLAIGLVRLSAGAHGAEPSELKAFPDANEGMERLVIVLPHKERGEEDGFKVELTPGKIMLTDGVNLMRLGSSITSRSLKGWGYTFYEVTGSDVAMSTMMAAPEGEQKIERFVSGTPLLIPYNSRLPIVVYVPKGYEVRYRIWSAGATKKAGRE
;
A
#
# COMPACT_ATOMS: atom_id res chain seq x y z
N MET A 1 -38.96 -22.64 -45.57
CA MET A 1 -39.12 -22.38 -44.13
C MET A 1 -37.73 -22.34 -43.52
N ARG A 2 -37.22 -21.16 -43.22
CA ARG A 2 -35.85 -20.96 -42.68
C ARG A 2 -36.00 -20.57 -41.22
N ASN A 3 -35.59 -21.44 -40.30
CA ASN A 3 -35.55 -21.17 -38.87
C ASN A 3 -34.30 -20.37 -38.54
N ILE A 4 -34.48 -19.13 -38.07
CA ILE A 4 -33.45 -18.26 -37.54
C ILE A 4 -33.35 -18.60 -36.04
N VAL A 5 -32.23 -19.18 -35.66
CA VAL A 5 -31.87 -19.41 -34.23
C VAL A 5 -31.16 -18.14 -33.74
N THR A 6 -31.85 -17.38 -32.91
CA THR A 6 -31.30 -16.20 -32.24
C THR A 6 -30.51 -16.67 -31.04
N GLN A 7 -29.18 -16.59 -31.11
CA GLN A 7 -28.30 -16.80 -29.94
C GLN A 7 -28.33 -15.56 -29.06
N PHE A 8 -28.82 -15.68 -27.84
CA PHE A 8 -28.69 -14.68 -26.80
C PHE A 8 -27.28 -14.79 -26.18
N LEU A 9 -26.48 -13.75 -26.41
CA LEU A 9 -25.19 -13.56 -25.77
C LEU A 9 -25.43 -13.10 -24.32
N ALA A 10 -25.27 -14.00 -23.36
CA ALA A 10 -25.33 -13.65 -21.94
C ALA A 10 -24.05 -12.90 -21.56
N ILE A 11 -24.16 -11.59 -21.42
CA ILE A 11 -23.09 -10.74 -20.83
C ILE A 11 -23.07 -11.04 -19.34
N GLY A 12 -22.10 -11.83 -18.92
CA GLY A 12 -21.81 -12.11 -17.52
C GLY A 12 -21.34 -10.81 -16.81
N LEU A 13 -22.22 -10.25 -15.99
CA LEU A 13 -21.90 -9.15 -15.10
C LEU A 13 -20.97 -9.70 -14.01
N VAL A 14 -19.66 -9.45 -14.14
CA VAL A 14 -18.69 -9.70 -13.07
C VAL A 14 -19.02 -8.74 -11.95
N ARG A 15 -19.69 -9.21 -10.91
CA ARG A 15 -19.85 -8.48 -9.66
C ARG A 15 -18.49 -8.43 -8.96
N LEU A 16 -17.84 -7.28 -8.98
CA LEU A 16 -16.77 -6.97 -8.06
C LEU A 16 -17.36 -7.13 -6.65
N SER A 17 -16.89 -8.12 -5.91
CA SER A 17 -17.22 -8.28 -4.49
C SER A 17 -16.61 -7.08 -3.75
N ALA A 18 -17.46 -6.12 -3.41
CA ALA A 18 -17.14 -5.10 -2.43
C ALA A 18 -16.79 -5.84 -1.13
N GLY A 19 -15.52 -5.76 -0.73
CA GLY A 19 -15.05 -6.26 0.55
C GLY A 19 -15.91 -5.65 1.66
N ALA A 20 -16.20 -6.45 2.69
CA ALA A 20 -16.99 -6.08 3.85
C ALA A 20 -16.56 -4.69 4.36
N HIS A 21 -17.43 -3.72 4.22
CA HIS A 21 -17.31 -2.42 4.89
C HIS A 21 -17.59 -2.68 6.36
N GLY A 22 -16.55 -3.06 7.12
CA GLY A 22 -16.56 -2.89 8.56
C GLY A 22 -16.83 -1.41 8.87
N ALA A 23 -17.57 -1.13 9.95
CA ALA A 23 -17.83 0.24 10.37
C ALA A 23 -16.52 1.03 10.41
N GLU A 24 -16.53 2.24 9.85
CA GLU A 24 -15.37 3.12 9.81
C GLU A 24 -14.89 3.38 11.24
N PRO A 25 -13.59 3.19 11.56
CA PRO A 25 -13.09 3.39 12.92
C PRO A 25 -13.45 4.79 13.42
N SER A 26 -13.97 4.89 14.63
CA SER A 26 -14.40 6.16 15.24
C SER A 26 -13.25 7.17 15.35
N GLU A 27 -12.04 6.67 15.49
CA GLU A 27 -10.79 7.44 15.60
C GLU A 27 -10.45 8.20 14.31
N LEU A 28 -10.99 7.78 13.17
CA LEU A 28 -10.77 8.49 11.89
C LEU A 28 -11.28 9.93 11.90
N LYS A 29 -12.24 10.24 12.74
CA LYS A 29 -12.78 11.61 12.91
C LYS A 29 -11.73 12.61 13.43
N ALA A 30 -10.67 12.12 14.08
CA ALA A 30 -9.57 12.96 14.56
C ALA A 30 -8.63 13.40 13.41
N PHE A 31 -8.58 12.64 12.33
CA PHE A 31 -7.67 12.89 11.22
C PHE A 31 -8.34 13.81 10.18
N PRO A 32 -7.70 14.93 9.82
CA PRO A 32 -8.26 15.85 8.84
C PRO A 32 -8.42 15.20 7.47
N ASP A 33 -9.26 15.80 6.64
CA ASP A 33 -9.33 15.42 5.23
C ASP A 33 -8.01 15.73 4.53
N ALA A 34 -7.77 15.04 3.41
CA ALA A 34 -6.56 15.27 2.62
C ALA A 34 -6.59 16.66 1.99
N ASN A 35 -5.43 17.32 1.99
CA ASN A 35 -5.25 18.58 1.28
C ASN A 35 -5.44 18.40 -0.24
N GLU A 36 -5.64 19.50 -0.94
CA GLU A 36 -5.72 19.50 -2.41
C GLU A 36 -4.47 18.83 -3.03
N GLY A 37 -4.68 17.94 -3.99
CA GLY A 37 -3.61 17.15 -4.61
C GLY A 37 -3.16 15.93 -3.81
N MET A 38 -3.70 15.71 -2.61
CA MET A 38 -3.41 14.56 -1.75
C MET A 38 -4.63 13.64 -1.64
N GLU A 39 -4.40 12.40 -1.23
CA GLU A 39 -5.41 11.40 -0.88
C GLU A 39 -5.13 10.84 0.50
N ARG A 40 -6.18 10.50 1.25
CA ARG A 40 -6.08 9.87 2.56
C ARG A 40 -6.36 8.38 2.42
N LEU A 41 -5.36 7.56 2.66
CA LEU A 41 -5.47 6.11 2.69
C LEU A 41 -5.58 5.63 4.13
N VAL A 42 -6.39 4.61 4.37
CA VAL A 42 -6.65 4.05 5.69
C VAL A 42 -6.44 2.55 5.66
N ILE A 43 -5.61 2.05 6.59
CA ILE A 43 -5.39 0.62 6.78
C ILE A 43 -5.90 0.25 8.18
N VAL A 44 -6.83 -0.70 8.22
CA VAL A 44 -7.34 -1.29 9.45
C VAL A 44 -6.71 -2.67 9.60
N LEU A 45 -5.95 -2.85 10.68
CA LEU A 45 -5.27 -4.11 10.93
C LEU A 45 -6.22 -5.11 11.60
N PRO A 46 -6.06 -6.42 11.37
CA PRO A 46 -6.76 -7.44 12.12
C PRO A 46 -6.54 -7.28 13.62
N HIS A 47 -7.60 -7.43 14.41
CA HIS A 47 -7.52 -7.30 15.88
C HIS A 47 -6.56 -8.33 16.47
N LYS A 48 -5.76 -7.89 17.44
CA LYS A 48 -4.90 -8.71 18.27
C LYS A 48 -5.04 -8.31 19.74
N GLU A 49 -4.89 -9.27 20.64
CA GLU A 49 -4.90 -9.02 22.07
C GLU A 49 -3.65 -8.24 22.51
N ARG A 50 -3.79 -7.55 23.65
CA ARG A 50 -2.68 -6.79 24.23
C ARG A 50 -1.53 -7.73 24.59
N GLY A 51 -0.32 -7.41 24.11
CA GLY A 51 0.87 -8.23 24.28
C GLY A 51 1.18 -9.16 23.09
N GLU A 52 0.19 -9.54 22.30
CA GLU A 52 0.46 -10.26 21.04
C GLU A 52 1.02 -9.35 19.96
N GLU A 53 0.66 -8.06 20.00
CA GLU A 53 1.08 -7.06 19.01
C GLU A 53 2.60 -6.87 18.94
N ASP A 54 3.31 -7.06 20.07
CA ASP A 54 4.77 -6.91 20.18
C ASP A 54 5.55 -7.86 19.26
N GLY A 55 4.94 -8.99 18.91
CA GLY A 55 5.49 -9.97 17.96
C GLY A 55 5.31 -9.56 16.49
N PHE A 56 4.72 -8.41 16.20
CA PHE A 56 4.40 -8.02 14.83
C PHE A 56 4.89 -6.61 14.47
N LYS A 57 5.15 -6.42 13.19
CA LYS A 57 5.44 -5.11 12.58
C LYS A 57 4.65 -4.96 11.30
N VAL A 58 4.39 -3.73 10.91
CA VAL A 58 3.77 -3.42 9.62
C VAL A 58 4.78 -2.67 8.76
N GLU A 59 5.04 -3.19 7.58
CA GLU A 59 5.82 -2.50 6.56
C GLU A 59 4.88 -1.78 5.62
N LEU A 60 5.08 -0.47 5.49
CA LEU A 60 4.35 0.38 4.55
C LEU A 60 5.29 0.71 3.38
N THR A 61 4.86 0.43 2.17
CA THR A 61 5.66 0.66 0.96
C THR A 61 4.91 1.62 0.03
N PRO A 62 5.38 2.88 -0.13
CA PRO A 62 4.78 3.82 -1.07
C PRO A 62 5.21 3.47 -2.49
N GLY A 63 4.38 3.78 -3.48
CA GLY A 63 4.74 3.56 -4.87
C GLY A 63 3.68 4.00 -5.85
N LYS A 64 3.97 3.79 -7.14
CA LYS A 64 3.07 4.06 -8.27
C LYS A 64 3.08 2.89 -9.24
N ILE A 65 1.97 2.70 -9.94
CA ILE A 65 1.97 1.86 -11.15
C ILE A 65 2.61 2.66 -12.28
N MET A 66 3.63 2.12 -12.87
CA MET A 66 4.38 2.76 -13.96
C MET A 66 4.64 1.77 -15.09
N LEU A 67 4.69 2.27 -16.31
CA LEU A 67 5.15 1.50 -17.48
C LEU A 67 6.67 1.35 -17.41
N THR A 68 7.15 0.12 -17.39
CA THR A 68 8.56 -0.25 -17.32
C THR A 68 8.95 -1.10 -18.52
N ASP A 69 10.24 -1.18 -18.83
CA ASP A 69 10.77 -2.06 -19.88
C ASP A 69 10.85 -3.54 -19.45
N GLY A 70 10.46 -3.86 -18.22
CA GLY A 70 10.51 -5.23 -17.71
C GLY A 70 11.90 -5.75 -17.31
N VAL A 71 12.96 -5.15 -17.79
CA VAL A 71 14.37 -5.56 -17.57
C VAL A 71 15.00 -4.75 -16.45
N ASN A 72 14.82 -3.43 -16.50
CA ASN A 72 15.44 -2.52 -15.55
C ASN A 72 14.74 -2.51 -14.21
N LEU A 73 15.50 -2.47 -13.11
CA LEU A 73 15.00 -2.25 -11.78
C LEU A 73 14.75 -0.76 -11.58
N MET A 74 13.52 -0.42 -11.23
CA MET A 74 13.12 0.96 -10.98
C MET A 74 12.75 1.18 -9.51
N ARG A 75 13.11 2.34 -8.96
CA ARG A 75 12.73 2.80 -7.62
C ARG A 75 12.37 4.28 -7.64
N LEU A 76 11.38 4.66 -6.83
CA LEU A 76 11.04 6.05 -6.59
C LEU A 76 11.93 6.64 -5.49
N GLY A 77 12.23 7.95 -5.61
CA GLY A 77 12.88 8.72 -4.55
C GLY A 77 11.96 9.09 -3.38
N SER A 78 10.75 8.53 -3.34
CA SER A 78 9.77 8.77 -2.28
C SER A 78 10.00 7.90 -1.05
N SER A 79 9.58 8.39 0.11
CA SER A 79 9.61 7.69 1.39
C SER A 79 8.37 8.02 2.21
N ILE A 80 8.14 7.29 3.29
CA ILE A 80 7.07 7.58 4.24
C ILE A 80 7.67 8.18 5.51
N THR A 81 7.11 9.31 5.95
CA THR A 81 7.49 10.00 7.19
C THR A 81 6.35 9.95 8.20
N SER A 82 6.65 9.64 9.46
CA SER A 82 5.69 9.71 10.56
C SER A 82 5.50 11.15 11.03
N ARG A 83 4.26 11.53 11.34
CA ARG A 83 3.87 12.84 11.86
C ARG A 83 2.96 12.67 13.07
N SER A 84 3.08 13.54 14.06
CA SER A 84 2.17 13.58 15.21
C SER A 84 0.98 14.48 14.93
N LEU A 85 -0.22 13.97 15.21
CA LEU A 85 -1.45 14.74 15.11
C LEU A 85 -1.59 15.61 16.38
N LYS A 86 -1.50 16.92 16.22
CA LYS A 86 -1.59 17.87 17.34
C LYS A 86 -2.91 17.72 18.09
N GLY A 87 -2.84 17.68 19.43
CA GLY A 87 -4.00 17.63 20.31
C GLY A 87 -4.58 16.23 20.55
N TRP A 88 -4.20 15.21 19.77
CA TRP A 88 -4.73 13.85 19.88
C TRP A 88 -3.69 12.80 20.30
N GLY A 89 -2.41 13.09 20.15
CA GLY A 89 -1.35 12.11 20.40
C GLY A 89 -1.28 10.97 19.39
N TYR A 90 -2.09 11.00 18.33
CA TYR A 90 -2.08 10.01 17.26
C TYR A 90 -0.95 10.28 16.27
N THR A 91 -0.50 9.22 15.62
CA THR A 91 0.48 9.30 14.54
C THR A 91 -0.24 9.09 13.20
N PHE A 92 0.08 9.92 12.24
CA PHE A 92 -0.23 9.70 10.84
C PHE A 92 1.04 9.65 10.01
N TYR A 93 0.93 9.20 8.79
CA TYR A 93 2.05 9.02 7.88
C TYR A 93 1.84 9.84 6.63
N GLU A 94 2.92 10.30 6.03
CA GLU A 94 2.88 11.14 4.83
C GLU A 94 3.93 10.64 3.85
N VAL A 95 3.53 10.44 2.59
CA VAL A 95 4.48 10.16 1.51
C VAL A 95 5.14 11.47 1.10
N THR A 96 6.47 11.49 1.21
CA THR A 96 7.33 12.64 0.91
C THR A 96 8.45 12.24 -0.04
N GLY A 97 9.21 13.22 -0.53
CA GLY A 97 10.34 12.97 -1.41
C GLY A 97 9.99 13.14 -2.90
N SER A 98 10.89 12.69 -3.75
CA SER A 98 10.76 12.85 -5.20
C SER A 98 9.92 11.73 -5.81
N ASP A 99 9.08 12.06 -6.79
CA ASP A 99 8.36 11.11 -7.63
C ASP A 99 9.18 10.67 -8.87
N VAL A 100 10.42 11.15 -8.98
CA VAL A 100 11.34 10.73 -10.04
C VAL A 100 11.77 9.29 -9.79
N ALA A 101 11.60 8.47 -10.82
CA ALA A 101 12.07 7.09 -10.80
C ALA A 101 13.55 7.01 -11.20
N MET A 102 14.33 6.34 -10.38
CA MET A 102 15.69 5.90 -10.71
C MET A 102 15.61 4.52 -11.34
N SER A 103 16.41 4.27 -12.36
CA SER A 103 16.45 3.00 -13.10
C SER A 103 17.87 2.51 -13.28
N THR A 104 18.08 1.19 -13.28
CA THR A 104 19.30 0.61 -13.85
C THR A 104 19.32 0.87 -15.36
N MET A 105 20.49 0.83 -15.98
CA MET A 105 20.66 1.13 -17.41
C MET A 105 21.12 -0.12 -18.16
N MET A 106 20.39 -1.21 -18.02
CA MET A 106 20.64 -2.41 -18.84
C MET A 106 19.99 -2.23 -20.22
N ALA A 107 20.67 -2.70 -21.26
CA ALA A 107 20.10 -2.69 -22.60
C ALA A 107 18.90 -3.66 -22.64
N ALA A 108 17.73 -3.13 -22.97
CA ALA A 108 16.55 -3.93 -23.22
C ALA A 108 16.64 -4.55 -24.63
N PRO A 109 16.18 -5.80 -24.84
CA PRO A 109 16.07 -6.39 -26.16
C PRO A 109 15.20 -5.54 -27.10
N GLU A 110 15.51 -5.55 -28.39
CA GLU A 110 14.68 -4.86 -29.37
C GLU A 110 13.28 -5.48 -29.43
N GLY A 111 12.25 -4.61 -29.41
CA GLY A 111 10.84 -5.02 -29.47
C GLY A 111 10.23 -5.45 -28.14
N GLU A 112 10.91 -5.25 -27.01
CA GLU A 112 10.33 -5.56 -25.69
C GLU A 112 9.12 -4.69 -25.38
N GLN A 113 8.02 -5.33 -24.95
CA GLN A 113 6.79 -4.64 -24.58
C GLN A 113 6.93 -4.01 -23.20
N LYS A 114 6.53 -2.76 -23.09
CA LYS A 114 6.40 -2.10 -21.79
C LYS A 114 5.29 -2.76 -20.98
N ILE A 115 5.58 -3.02 -19.70
CA ILE A 115 4.66 -3.63 -18.76
C ILE A 115 4.41 -2.71 -17.59
N GLU A 116 3.18 -2.72 -17.07
CA GLU A 116 2.83 -2.01 -15.85
C GLU A 116 3.38 -2.75 -14.64
N ARG A 117 4.14 -2.03 -13.81
CA ARG A 117 4.67 -2.53 -12.55
C ARG A 117 4.48 -1.52 -11.43
N PHE A 118 4.32 -2.04 -10.22
CA PHE A 118 4.41 -1.20 -9.02
C PHE A 118 5.87 -0.84 -8.76
N VAL A 119 6.20 0.44 -8.97
CA VAL A 119 7.53 0.99 -8.68
C VAL A 119 7.49 1.58 -7.29
N SER A 120 8.25 0.99 -6.37
CA SER A 120 8.23 1.35 -4.96
C SER A 120 9.27 2.42 -4.61
N GLY A 121 8.92 3.25 -3.63
CA GLY A 121 9.85 4.08 -2.87
C GLY A 121 10.46 3.32 -1.70
N THR A 122 11.01 4.06 -0.74
CA THR A 122 11.60 3.49 0.48
C THR A 122 10.52 3.07 1.47
N PRO A 123 10.48 1.79 1.89
CA PRO A 123 9.51 1.32 2.85
C PRO A 123 9.79 1.84 4.27
N LEU A 124 8.73 1.95 5.08
CA LEU A 124 8.78 2.25 6.51
C LEU A 124 8.25 1.07 7.31
N LEU A 125 9.01 0.62 8.31
CA LEU A 125 8.59 -0.41 9.25
C LEU A 125 8.09 0.24 10.54
N ILE A 126 6.84 -0.04 10.91
CA ILE A 126 6.16 0.52 12.08
C ILE A 126 5.71 -0.57 13.05
N PRO A 127 5.50 -0.27 14.34
CA PRO A 127 4.88 -1.20 15.29
C PRO A 127 3.47 -1.59 14.83
N TYR A 128 3.07 -2.82 15.13
CA TYR A 128 1.69 -3.26 14.95
C TYR A 128 0.81 -2.66 16.05
N ASN A 129 -0.31 -2.07 15.66
CA ASN A 129 -1.34 -1.59 16.59
C ASN A 129 -2.71 -1.76 15.93
N SER A 130 -3.48 -2.73 16.38
CA SER A 130 -4.81 -3.03 15.84
C SER A 130 -5.93 -2.13 16.39
N ARG A 131 -5.63 -1.28 17.38
CA ARG A 131 -6.62 -0.39 18.01
C ARG A 131 -6.79 0.94 17.30
N LEU A 132 -5.81 1.30 16.48
CA LEU A 132 -5.82 2.56 15.75
C LEU A 132 -5.68 2.29 14.25
N PRO A 133 -6.42 2.99 13.41
CA PRO A 133 -6.21 2.93 11.97
C PRO A 133 -4.84 3.54 11.62
N ILE A 134 -4.16 2.94 10.66
CA ILE A 134 -2.98 3.55 10.05
C ILE A 134 -3.49 4.50 8.97
N VAL A 135 -3.26 5.79 9.15
CA VAL A 135 -3.68 6.84 8.21
C VAL A 135 -2.44 7.33 7.46
N VAL A 136 -2.48 7.25 6.14
CA VAL A 136 -1.38 7.67 5.26
C VAL A 136 -1.91 8.69 4.26
N TYR A 137 -1.30 9.87 4.22
CA TYR A 137 -1.55 10.87 3.20
C TYR A 137 -0.55 10.71 2.06
N VAL A 138 -1.06 10.61 0.85
CA VAL A 138 -0.27 10.36 -0.35
C VAL A 138 -0.60 11.37 -1.45
N PRO A 139 0.36 11.78 -2.29
CA PRO A 139 0.05 12.53 -3.50
C PRO A 139 -0.85 11.69 -4.43
N LYS A 140 -1.74 12.33 -5.18
CA LYS A 140 -2.62 11.65 -6.15
C LYS A 140 -1.82 10.76 -7.09
N GLY A 141 -2.35 9.54 -7.30
CA GLY A 141 -1.73 8.53 -8.14
C GLY A 141 -0.67 7.69 -7.45
N TYR A 142 -0.44 7.89 -6.14
CA TYR A 142 0.33 6.97 -5.32
C TYR A 142 -0.57 5.89 -4.72
N GLU A 143 0.02 4.71 -4.53
CA GLU A 143 -0.52 3.63 -3.71
C GLU A 143 0.39 3.42 -2.49
N VAL A 144 -0.18 2.88 -1.42
CA VAL A 144 0.59 2.31 -0.31
C VAL A 144 0.25 0.84 -0.19
N ARG A 145 1.23 0.00 -0.39
CA ARG A 145 1.11 -1.44 -0.13
C ARG A 145 1.65 -1.74 1.24
N TYR A 146 1.05 -2.69 1.94
CA TYR A 146 1.53 -3.07 3.25
C TYR A 146 1.64 -4.58 3.39
N ARG A 147 2.52 -5.00 4.30
CA ARG A 147 2.62 -6.39 4.75
C ARG A 147 2.86 -6.44 6.25
N ILE A 148 2.41 -7.51 6.86
CA ILE A 148 2.58 -7.76 8.28
C ILE A 148 3.73 -8.74 8.45
N TRP A 149 4.73 -8.34 9.26
CA TRP A 149 5.86 -9.15 9.65
C TRP A 149 5.59 -9.78 11.01
N SER A 150 5.97 -11.05 11.21
CA SER A 150 5.93 -11.72 12.51
C SER A 150 7.34 -12.03 13.00
N ALA A 151 7.59 -11.82 14.29
CA ALA A 151 8.85 -12.16 14.92
C ALA A 151 9.00 -13.68 15.03
N GLY A 152 10.19 -14.18 14.71
CA GLY A 152 10.57 -15.55 15.05
C GLY A 152 10.99 -15.68 16.53
N ALA A 153 11.39 -16.89 16.94
CA ALA A 153 11.87 -17.15 18.28
C ALA A 153 13.13 -16.32 18.61
N THR A 154 13.16 -15.72 19.80
CA THR A 154 14.34 -15.02 20.31
C THR A 154 15.50 -16.00 20.50
N LYS A 155 16.67 -15.65 19.98
CA LYS A 155 17.89 -16.42 20.13
C LYS A 155 18.94 -15.60 20.88
N LYS A 156 19.75 -16.29 21.71
CA LYS A 156 20.89 -15.67 22.38
C LYS A 156 22.11 -15.68 21.45
N ALA A 157 22.81 -14.56 21.37
CA ALA A 157 24.10 -14.53 20.68
C ALA A 157 25.16 -15.34 21.43
N GLY A 158 26.03 -16.08 20.72
CA GLY A 158 27.20 -16.71 21.28
C GLY A 158 28.24 -15.66 21.73
N ARG A 159 29.14 -16.06 22.65
CA ARG A 159 30.38 -15.32 22.96
C ARG A 159 31.53 -16.04 22.27
N GLU A 160 32.40 -15.29 21.59
CA GLU A 160 33.69 -15.81 21.12
C GLU A 160 34.69 -15.89 22.30
#